data_af39dc36edad40d171c9dc50b087fd6f
#
_entry.id   af39dc36edad40d171c9dc50b087fd6f
#
_cell.length_a   1.000
_cell.length_b   1.000
_cell.length_c   1.000
_cell.angle_alpha   90.00
_cell.angle_beta   90.00
_cell.angle_gamma   90.00
#
_symmetry.space_group_name_H-M   'P 1'
#
loop_
_entity.id
_entity.type
_entity.pdbx_description
1 polymer ?
#
loop_
_entity_poly.entity_id
_entity_poly.type
_entity_poly.pdbx_seq_one_letter_code
_entity_poly.pdbx_strand_id
1 'polypeptide(L)'
;MAEVRVERTEDGFRAVNGRGAQVAIGDGDTEGVFTPVELLLAALGGCELVTVEPLTAKRGHRMARLAATVQADKVATSTLGTITVTYDVELPEGDEKAEDVLKAVAERVHEKYCTVGSALREPMKVEQVV
;
A
#
# COMPACT_ATOMS: atom_id res chain seq x y z
N MET A 1 12.94 -0.04 14.28
CA MET A 1 12.21 1.21 13.99
C MET A 1 12.22 1.48 12.49
N ALA A 2 11.07 1.83 11.95
CA ALA A 2 10.99 2.20 10.54
C ALA A 2 11.50 3.63 10.35
N GLU A 3 12.34 3.82 9.35
CA GLU A 3 12.92 5.13 9.07
C GLU A 3 13.09 5.33 7.56
N VAL A 4 12.73 6.50 7.11
CA VAL A 4 12.92 6.94 5.72
C VAL A 4 13.46 8.37 5.74
N ARG A 5 14.45 8.64 4.91
CA ARG A 5 14.96 9.99 4.70
C ARG A 5 14.38 10.54 3.40
N VAL A 6 13.89 11.76 3.46
CA VAL A 6 13.43 12.47 2.25
C VAL A 6 14.35 13.67 2.03
N GLU A 7 14.88 13.79 0.83
CA GLU A 7 15.83 14.86 0.50
C GLU A 7 15.57 15.44 -0.88
N ARG A 8 15.97 16.68 -1.07
CA ARG A 8 15.83 17.37 -2.35
C ARG A 8 16.85 16.85 -3.37
N THR A 9 16.42 16.73 -4.61
CA THR A 9 17.26 16.41 -5.76
C THR A 9 17.21 17.56 -6.75
N GLU A 10 17.86 17.44 -7.89
CA GLU A 10 17.80 18.47 -8.93
C GLU A 10 16.38 18.67 -9.46
N ASP A 11 15.62 17.60 -9.57
CA ASP A 11 14.30 17.61 -10.23
C ASP A 11 13.11 17.52 -9.26
N GLY A 12 13.34 17.41 -7.96
CA GLY A 12 12.27 17.25 -6.99
C GLY A 12 12.80 16.72 -5.67
N PHE A 13 12.26 15.59 -5.26
CA PHE A 13 12.65 14.94 -4.00
C PHE A 13 12.79 13.44 -4.21
N ARG A 14 13.43 12.77 -3.27
CA ARG A 14 13.46 11.31 -3.23
C ARG A 14 13.39 10.83 -1.80
N ALA A 15 12.77 9.68 -1.63
CA ALA A 15 12.80 8.95 -0.36
C ALA A 15 13.79 7.80 -0.48
N VAL A 16 14.58 7.58 0.57
CA VAL A 16 15.54 6.48 0.64
C VAL A 16 15.40 5.77 1.97
N ASN A 17 15.61 4.47 1.98
CA ASN A 17 15.67 3.70 3.23
C ASN A 17 17.11 3.23 3.48
N GLY A 18 17.35 2.62 4.64
CA GLY A 18 18.69 2.16 5.01
C GLY A 18 19.23 0.96 4.24
N ARG A 19 18.41 0.38 3.35
CA ARG A 19 18.77 -0.81 2.56
C ARG A 19 19.01 -0.50 1.08
N GLY A 20 19.03 0.78 0.71
CA GLY A 20 19.33 1.20 -0.65
C GLY A 20 18.13 1.38 -1.57
N ALA A 21 16.91 1.22 -1.08
CA ALA A 21 15.73 1.48 -1.91
C ALA A 21 15.50 2.97 -2.04
N GLN A 22 15.04 3.39 -3.22
CA GLN A 22 14.75 4.79 -3.52
C GLN A 22 13.46 4.92 -4.31
N VAL A 23 12.76 6.04 -4.10
CA VAL A 23 11.61 6.40 -4.90
C VAL A 23 11.62 7.91 -5.13
N ALA A 24 11.38 8.32 -6.38
CA ALA A 24 11.31 9.73 -6.75
C ALA A 24 9.93 10.29 -6.39
N ILE A 25 9.92 11.47 -5.79
CA ILE A 25 8.74 12.16 -5.33
C ILE A 25 8.65 13.54 -6.01
N GLY A 26 7.47 13.87 -6.50
CA GLY A 26 7.26 15.15 -7.15
C GLY A 26 5.77 15.48 -7.28
N ASP A 27 5.48 16.44 -8.15
CA ASP A 27 4.10 16.79 -8.46
C ASP A 27 3.51 15.86 -9.53
N GLY A 28 2.20 15.94 -9.72
CA GLY A 28 1.48 15.07 -10.65
C GLY A 28 1.73 15.35 -12.13
N ASP A 29 2.46 16.42 -12.46
CA ASP A 29 2.77 16.79 -13.84
C ASP A 29 4.13 16.27 -14.30
N THR A 30 4.91 15.67 -13.40
CA THR A 30 6.24 15.14 -13.69
C THR A 30 6.19 13.64 -13.93
N GLU A 31 6.72 13.17 -15.05
CA GLU A 31 6.79 11.75 -15.34
C GLU A 31 7.83 11.05 -14.46
N GLY A 32 7.57 9.80 -14.14
CA GLY A 32 8.51 8.95 -13.42
C GLY A 32 8.60 9.20 -11.92
N VAL A 33 7.67 9.98 -11.36
CA VAL A 33 7.64 10.27 -9.93
C VAL A 33 6.29 9.87 -9.34
N PHE A 34 6.29 9.61 -8.04
CA PHE A 34 5.07 9.49 -7.26
C PHE A 34 4.77 10.82 -6.58
N THR A 35 3.49 11.18 -6.49
CA THR A 35 3.09 12.24 -5.57
C THR A 35 3.07 11.67 -4.15
N PRO A 36 3.15 12.53 -3.11
CA PRO A 36 3.03 12.03 -1.73
C PRO A 36 1.75 11.23 -1.47
N VAL A 37 0.61 11.66 -2.02
CA VAL A 37 -0.64 10.92 -1.87
C VAL A 37 -0.56 9.56 -2.53
N GLU A 38 0.00 9.48 -3.74
CA GLU A 38 0.19 8.19 -4.42
C GLU A 38 1.07 7.24 -3.61
N LEU A 39 2.10 7.76 -2.93
CA LEU A 39 2.94 6.94 -2.05
C LEU A 39 2.16 6.42 -0.84
N LEU A 40 1.27 7.22 -0.28
CA LEU A 40 0.40 6.77 0.80
C LEU A 40 -0.49 5.62 0.35
N LEU A 41 -1.07 5.75 -0.85
CA LEU A 41 -1.92 4.70 -1.43
C LEU A 41 -1.10 3.44 -1.75
N ALA A 42 0.11 3.61 -2.28
CA ALA A 42 1.02 2.50 -2.55
C ALA A 42 1.41 1.77 -1.25
N ALA A 43 1.65 2.52 -0.19
CA ALA A 43 1.96 1.94 1.12
C ALA A 43 0.81 1.08 1.63
N LEU A 44 -0.42 1.56 1.51
CA LEU A 44 -1.60 0.81 1.93
C LEU A 44 -1.77 -0.48 1.11
N GLY A 45 -1.78 -0.37 -0.21
CA GLY A 45 -1.91 -1.53 -1.09
C GLY A 45 -0.77 -2.52 -0.91
N GLY A 46 0.46 -2.02 -0.82
CA GLY A 46 1.63 -2.84 -0.58
C GLY A 46 1.57 -3.58 0.75
N CYS A 47 1.14 -2.89 1.81
CA CYS A 47 0.99 -3.50 3.13
C CYS A 47 -0.02 -4.65 3.12
N GLU A 48 -1.14 -4.48 2.42
CA GLU A 48 -2.12 -5.55 2.30
C GLU A 48 -1.57 -6.74 1.50
N LEU A 49 -1.04 -6.49 0.31
CA LEU A 49 -0.56 -7.58 -0.57
C LEU A 49 0.64 -8.33 0.01
N VAL A 50 1.59 -7.62 0.60
CA VAL A 50 2.77 -8.25 1.23
C VAL A 50 2.34 -9.18 2.38
N THR A 51 1.24 -8.87 3.03
CA THR A 51 0.71 -9.70 4.12
C THR A 51 -0.20 -10.82 3.61
N VAL A 52 -1.02 -10.54 2.60
CA VAL A 52 -1.93 -11.54 2.01
C VAL A 52 -1.16 -12.67 1.32
N GLU A 53 -0.13 -12.34 0.54
CA GLU A 53 0.61 -13.33 -0.26
C GLU A 53 1.10 -14.52 0.54
N PRO A 54 1.88 -14.35 1.62
CA PRO A 54 2.36 -15.51 2.37
C PRO A 54 1.25 -16.27 3.08
N LEU A 55 0.18 -15.61 3.47
CA LEU A 55 -0.93 -16.27 4.17
C LEU A 55 -1.74 -17.17 3.26
N THR A 56 -1.98 -16.78 2.02
CA THR A 56 -2.66 -17.63 1.04
C THR A 56 -1.74 -18.73 0.54
N ALA A 57 -0.49 -18.43 0.25
CA ALA A 57 0.50 -19.40 -0.21
C ALA A 57 0.74 -20.50 0.83
N LYS A 58 0.83 -20.14 2.10
CA LYS A 58 1.02 -21.08 3.20
C LYS A 58 -0.12 -22.08 3.33
N ARG A 59 -1.33 -21.70 2.93
CA ARG A 59 -2.50 -22.57 2.91
C ARG A 59 -2.60 -23.39 1.61
N GLY A 60 -1.63 -23.26 0.70
CA GLY A 60 -1.61 -23.96 -0.57
C GLY A 60 -2.40 -23.28 -1.68
N HIS A 61 -2.74 -22.01 -1.52
CA HIS A 61 -3.58 -21.27 -2.47
C HIS A 61 -2.88 -20.00 -2.96
N ARG A 62 -1.71 -20.15 -3.58
CA ARG A 62 -1.01 -19.02 -4.16
C ARG A 62 -1.72 -18.55 -5.42
N MET A 63 -2.12 -17.29 -5.45
CA MET A 63 -2.79 -16.72 -6.63
C MET A 63 -1.83 -16.67 -7.82
N ALA A 64 -2.37 -16.92 -9.02
CA ALA A 64 -1.58 -16.80 -10.26
C ALA A 64 -1.21 -15.35 -10.55
N ARG A 65 -2.11 -14.41 -10.20
CA ARG A 65 -1.84 -12.98 -10.21
C ARG A 65 -2.43 -12.38 -8.94
N LEU A 66 -1.69 -11.50 -8.29
CA LEU A 66 -2.17 -10.77 -7.12
C LEU A 66 -1.76 -9.32 -7.26
N ALA A 67 -2.75 -8.46 -7.47
CA ALA A 67 -2.56 -7.03 -7.63
C ALA A 67 -3.70 -6.28 -6.94
N ALA A 68 -3.53 -4.99 -6.74
CA ALA A 68 -4.57 -4.14 -6.21
C ALA A 68 -4.44 -2.74 -6.79
N THR A 69 -5.57 -2.10 -7.02
CA THR A 69 -5.65 -0.68 -7.33
C THR A 69 -6.16 0.03 -6.10
N VAL A 70 -5.46 1.07 -5.68
CA VAL A 70 -5.83 1.85 -4.49
C VAL A 70 -6.18 3.26 -4.93
N GLN A 71 -7.37 3.71 -4.59
CA GLN A 71 -7.91 4.99 -5.02
C GLN A 71 -8.40 5.79 -3.83
N ALA A 72 -8.31 7.11 -3.94
CA ALA A 72 -8.83 8.01 -2.91
C ALA A 72 -9.43 9.24 -3.57
N ASP A 73 -10.54 9.70 -3.02
CA ASP A 73 -11.15 10.96 -3.40
C ASP A 73 -10.61 12.07 -2.50
N LYS A 74 -10.42 13.24 -3.08
CA LYS A 74 -10.05 14.43 -2.34
C LYS A 74 -11.31 15.25 -2.08
N VAL A 75 -11.69 15.38 -0.81
CA VAL A 75 -12.94 16.06 -0.43
C VAL A 75 -12.73 17.52 -0.06
N ALA A 76 -11.49 17.93 0.14
CA ALA A 76 -11.11 19.33 0.41
C ALA A 76 -9.63 19.50 0.02
N THR A 77 -9.11 20.73 0.09
CA THR A 77 -7.74 21.06 -0.35
C THR A 77 -6.68 20.11 0.22
N SER A 78 -6.82 19.72 1.48
CA SER A 78 -5.83 18.88 2.17
C SER A 78 -6.46 17.67 2.85
N THR A 79 -7.63 17.23 2.39
CA THR A 79 -8.36 16.15 3.04
C THR A 79 -8.77 15.08 2.04
N LEU A 80 -8.33 13.87 2.28
CA LEU A 80 -8.79 12.70 1.55
C LEU A 80 -10.12 12.22 2.14
N GLY A 81 -11.01 11.74 1.27
CA GLY A 81 -12.23 11.08 1.66
C GLY A 81 -11.99 9.59 1.84
N THR A 82 -12.81 8.77 1.18
CA THR A 82 -12.67 7.32 1.26
C THR A 82 -11.48 6.84 0.45
N ILE A 83 -10.69 5.93 1.02
CA ILE A 83 -9.67 5.19 0.30
C ILE A 83 -10.21 3.79 0.04
N THR A 84 -10.17 3.35 -1.22
CA THR A 84 -10.68 2.06 -1.64
C THR A 84 -9.56 1.21 -2.21
N VAL A 85 -9.41 0.00 -1.68
CA VAL A 85 -8.47 -1.00 -2.19
C VAL A 85 -9.27 -2.04 -2.97
N THR A 86 -9.01 -2.14 -4.26
CA THR A 86 -9.69 -3.11 -5.14
C THR A 86 -8.69 -4.15 -5.60
N TYR A 87 -8.91 -5.40 -5.22
CA TYR A 87 -8.05 -6.51 -5.61
C TYR A 87 -8.29 -6.89 -7.06
N ASP A 88 -7.20 -7.18 -7.76
CA ASP A 88 -7.19 -7.74 -9.11
C ASP A 88 -6.41 -9.05 -9.03
N VAL A 89 -7.12 -10.16 -9.08
CA VAL A 89 -6.52 -11.47 -8.86
C VAL A 89 -6.87 -12.43 -9.98
N GLU A 90 -5.96 -13.37 -10.21
CA GLU A 90 -6.21 -14.54 -11.02
C GLU A 90 -6.02 -15.75 -10.12
N LEU A 91 -7.06 -16.57 -10.03
CA LEU A 91 -7.05 -17.77 -9.19
C LEU A 91 -6.16 -18.84 -9.81
N PRO A 92 -5.53 -19.69 -8.98
CA PRO A 92 -4.79 -20.82 -9.52
C PRO A 92 -5.76 -21.79 -10.22
N GLU A 93 -5.32 -22.35 -11.35
CA GLU A 93 -6.12 -23.23 -12.15
C GLU A 93 -6.56 -24.47 -11.36
N GLY A 94 -7.83 -24.80 -11.43
CA GLY A 94 -8.38 -25.99 -10.79
C GLY A 94 -8.53 -25.92 -9.27
N ASP A 95 -8.27 -24.76 -8.67
CA ASP A 95 -8.38 -24.58 -7.23
C ASP A 95 -9.69 -23.88 -6.87
N GLU A 96 -10.71 -24.67 -6.57
CA GLU A 96 -12.06 -24.18 -6.28
C GLU A 96 -12.16 -23.44 -4.94
N LYS A 97 -11.21 -23.66 -4.03
CA LYS A 97 -11.22 -23.05 -2.69
C LYS A 97 -10.44 -21.74 -2.61
N ALA A 98 -9.65 -21.43 -3.62
CA ALA A 98 -8.76 -20.29 -3.60
C ALA A 98 -9.48 -18.98 -3.40
N GLU A 99 -10.63 -18.78 -4.05
CA GLU A 99 -11.41 -17.55 -3.92
C GLU A 99 -11.88 -17.31 -2.49
N ASP A 100 -12.45 -18.33 -1.85
CA ASP A 100 -12.94 -18.21 -0.48
C ASP A 100 -11.80 -17.97 0.52
N VAL A 101 -10.67 -18.65 0.32
CA VAL A 101 -9.47 -18.45 1.14
C VAL A 101 -8.95 -17.03 0.98
N LEU A 102 -8.86 -16.55 -0.26
CA LEU A 102 -8.40 -15.19 -0.52
C LEU A 102 -9.29 -14.16 0.17
N LYS A 103 -10.60 -14.28 0.02
CA LYS A 103 -11.55 -13.34 0.64
C LYS A 103 -11.41 -13.33 2.15
N ALA A 104 -11.32 -14.48 2.77
CA ALA A 104 -11.18 -14.59 4.22
C ALA A 104 -9.84 -14.00 4.71
N VAL A 105 -8.76 -14.30 4.01
CA VAL A 105 -7.43 -13.78 4.35
C VAL A 105 -7.37 -12.27 4.14
N ALA A 106 -7.85 -11.77 3.00
CA ALA A 106 -7.83 -10.35 2.69
C ALA A 106 -8.63 -9.54 3.72
N GLU A 107 -9.82 -10.01 4.08
CA GLU A 107 -10.64 -9.38 5.10
C GLU A 107 -9.93 -9.31 6.45
N ARG A 108 -9.32 -10.40 6.87
CA ARG A 108 -8.59 -10.47 8.13
C ARG A 108 -7.35 -9.57 8.14
N VAL A 109 -6.61 -9.54 7.04
CA VAL A 109 -5.46 -8.65 6.88
C VAL A 109 -5.90 -7.19 6.98
N HIS A 110 -6.94 -6.83 6.25
CA HIS A 110 -7.49 -5.49 6.26
C HIS A 110 -7.91 -5.06 7.67
N GLU A 111 -8.58 -5.92 8.40
CA GLU A 111 -9.09 -5.59 9.74
C GLU A 111 -8.02 -5.61 10.83
N LYS A 112 -7.05 -6.53 10.76
CA LYS A 112 -6.17 -6.82 11.90
C LYS A 112 -4.68 -6.72 11.65
N TYR A 113 -4.21 -7.01 10.43
CA TYR A 113 -2.78 -7.18 10.20
C TYR A 113 -2.13 -6.11 9.34
N CYS A 114 -2.90 -5.24 8.72
CA CYS A 114 -2.37 -4.17 7.90
C CYS A 114 -2.00 -2.97 8.78
N THR A 115 -0.73 -2.83 9.10
CA THR A 115 -0.23 -1.75 9.96
C THR A 115 -0.52 -0.37 9.37
N VAL A 116 -0.31 -0.19 8.06
CA VAL A 116 -0.59 1.07 7.39
C VAL A 116 -2.09 1.38 7.44
N GLY A 117 -2.93 0.38 7.19
CA GLY A 117 -4.39 0.54 7.29
C GLY A 117 -4.85 0.95 8.68
N SER A 118 -4.30 0.31 9.71
CA SER A 118 -4.58 0.69 11.10
C SER A 118 -4.17 2.13 11.37
N ALA A 119 -2.99 2.54 10.91
CA ALA A 119 -2.49 3.89 11.08
C ALA A 119 -3.39 4.93 10.43
N LEU A 120 -3.99 4.58 9.28
CA LEU A 120 -4.90 5.49 8.58
C LEU A 120 -6.29 5.56 9.22
N ARG A 121 -6.74 4.49 9.85
CA ARG A 121 -8.07 4.43 10.48
C ARG A 121 -8.08 4.94 11.90
N GLU A 122 -6.97 4.82 12.61
CA GLU A 122 -6.88 5.19 14.03
C GLU A 122 -5.96 6.41 14.20
N PRO A 123 -6.33 7.39 15.05
CA PRO A 123 -5.46 8.55 15.28
C PRO A 123 -4.13 8.12 15.87
N MET A 124 -3.05 8.69 15.35
CA MET A 124 -1.73 8.53 15.92
C MET A 124 -1.09 9.90 16.08
N LYS A 125 -0.08 9.96 16.94
CA LYS A 125 0.64 11.20 17.17
C LYS A 125 1.68 11.40 16.08
N VAL A 126 1.64 12.57 15.45
CA VAL A 126 2.65 12.95 14.46
C VAL A 126 3.33 14.22 14.98
N GLU A 127 4.63 14.13 15.21
CA GLU A 127 5.42 15.25 15.73
C GLU A 127 6.34 15.80 14.63
N GLN A 128 6.60 17.10 14.71
CA GLN A 128 7.57 17.75 13.84
C GLN A 128 8.67 18.38 14.69
N VAL A 129 9.91 18.16 14.29
CA VAL A 129 11.08 18.81 14.93
C VAL A 129 11.84 19.55 13.82
N VAL A 130 12.03 20.82 14.05
CA VAL A 130 12.76 21.67 13.10
C VAL A 130 14.10 22.08 13.66
#